data_510eced52e4a00cd5b54c08c31114f9e
#
_entry.id   510eced52e4a00cd5b54c08c31114f9e
#
_cell.length_a   1.000
_cell.length_b   1.000
_cell.length_c   1.000
_cell.angle_alpha   90.00
_cell.angle_beta   90.00
_cell.angle_gamma   90.00
#
_symmetry.space_group_name_H-M   'P 1'
#
loop_
_entity.id
_entity.type
_entity.pdbx_description
1 polymer ?
#
loop_
_entity_poly.entity_id
_entity_poly.type
_entity_poly.pdbx_seq_one_letter_code
_entity_poly.pdbx_strand_id
1 'polypeptide(L)'
;VNTSQLKLLKESEKRELLNIIKNGSPAEKKKARDKMINGNLRLVLSVIQRFTNRGENPDDLFQVGVIGLIKAIDNFNPTLDVRFSTYGVPMIIGEIRRFLRDNNSVRVSRSMRDTAYRAMQIKEQLTNKNNREPTVEEIAKIMEMPKEQVVLALEAIVEPVSLYEPVFSDGNDTIYVMDPVSYTHLTLPTICSV
;
A
#
# COMPACT_ATOMS: atom_id res chain seq x y z
N VAL A 1 17.06 9.70 -0.70
CA VAL A 1 17.94 9.37 0.47
C VAL A 1 19.28 8.88 -0.03
N ASN A 2 20.37 9.52 0.42
CA ASN A 2 21.71 9.12 0.01
C ASN A 2 22.12 7.83 0.74
N THR A 3 21.99 6.70 0.09
CA THR A 3 22.18 5.36 0.68
C THR A 3 23.64 4.99 0.96
N SER A 4 24.59 5.69 0.33
CA SER A 4 26.02 5.41 0.48
C SER A 4 26.57 5.76 1.87
N GLN A 5 25.92 6.66 2.60
CA GLN A 5 26.33 7.10 3.95
C GLN A 5 25.77 6.22 5.08
N LEU A 6 24.90 5.26 4.78
CA LEU A 6 24.28 4.40 5.80
C LEU A 6 25.29 3.31 6.24
N LYS A 7 25.78 3.42 7.47
CA LYS A 7 26.68 2.42 8.07
C LYS A 7 25.96 1.11 8.30
N LEU A 8 26.58 0.00 7.89
CA LEU A 8 26.11 -1.35 8.20
C LEU A 8 26.62 -1.76 9.58
N LEU A 9 25.74 -2.25 10.44
CA LEU A 9 26.11 -2.86 11.71
C LEU A 9 26.44 -4.34 11.52
N LYS A 10 27.53 -4.80 12.17
CA LYS A 10 27.85 -6.23 12.27
C LYS A 10 26.83 -6.95 13.16
N GLU A 11 26.67 -8.25 12.98
CA GLU A 11 25.67 -9.02 13.75
C GLU A 11 25.99 -9.07 15.27
N SER A 12 27.29 -9.09 15.64
CA SER A 12 27.73 -8.95 17.02
C SER A 12 27.31 -7.62 17.63
N GLU A 13 27.53 -6.51 16.92
CA GLU A 13 27.12 -5.17 17.38
C GLU A 13 25.60 -5.05 17.56
N LYS A 14 24.83 -5.68 16.67
CA LYS A 14 23.36 -5.71 16.79
C LYS A 14 22.91 -6.43 18.05
N ARG A 15 23.53 -7.59 18.37
CA ARG A 15 23.21 -8.34 19.60
C ARG A 15 23.55 -7.54 20.86
N GLU A 16 24.71 -6.86 20.89
CA GLU A 16 25.10 -5.98 22.01
C GLU A 16 24.10 -4.83 22.18
N LEU A 17 23.76 -4.12 21.09
CA LEU A 17 22.80 -3.02 21.13
C LEU A 17 21.42 -3.48 21.63
N LEU A 18 20.95 -4.62 21.17
CA LEU A 18 19.67 -5.21 21.63
C LEU A 18 19.68 -5.57 23.12
N ASN A 19 20.82 -6.06 23.63
CA ASN A 19 20.99 -6.30 25.06
C ASN A 19 20.98 -5.00 25.89
N ILE A 20 21.62 -3.94 25.39
CA ILE A 20 21.61 -2.62 26.03
C ILE A 20 20.17 -2.04 26.02
N ILE A 21 19.43 -2.19 24.91
CA ILE A 21 18.02 -1.74 24.82
C ILE A 21 17.15 -2.43 25.88
N LYS A 22 17.42 -3.71 26.18
CA LYS A 22 16.63 -4.46 27.15
C LYS A 22 17.01 -4.13 28.60
N ASN A 23 18.31 -4.07 28.92
CA ASN A 23 18.84 -4.06 30.27
C ASN A 23 19.55 -2.76 30.69
N GLY A 24 19.83 -1.82 29.75
CA GLY A 24 20.59 -0.61 30.00
C GLY A 24 19.84 0.50 30.74
N SER A 25 20.53 1.56 31.07
CA SER A 25 19.94 2.79 31.62
C SER A 25 19.07 3.52 30.57
N PRO A 26 18.10 4.38 30.98
CA PRO A 26 17.23 5.08 30.04
C PRO A 26 17.96 5.89 28.97
N ALA A 27 19.08 6.52 29.30
CA ALA A 27 19.89 7.29 28.36
C ALA A 27 20.63 6.39 27.38
N GLU A 28 21.18 5.27 27.83
CA GLU A 28 21.86 4.27 26.99
C GLU A 28 20.87 3.55 26.06
N LYS A 29 19.68 3.20 26.56
CA LYS A 29 18.60 2.62 25.75
C LYS A 29 18.25 3.49 24.55
N LYS A 30 18.07 4.80 24.77
CA LYS A 30 17.75 5.73 23.68
C LYS A 30 18.88 5.77 22.64
N LYS A 31 20.13 5.93 23.07
CA LYS A 31 21.30 5.95 22.16
C LYS A 31 21.47 4.62 21.39
N ALA A 32 21.30 3.49 22.07
CA ALA A 32 21.39 2.17 21.43
C ALA A 32 20.26 1.95 20.42
N ARG A 33 19.04 2.39 20.76
CA ARG A 33 17.88 2.34 19.87
C ARG A 33 18.09 3.16 18.60
N ASP A 34 18.53 4.41 18.74
CA ASP A 34 18.82 5.28 17.60
C ASP A 34 19.92 4.69 16.70
N LYS A 35 20.99 4.14 17.30
CA LYS A 35 22.07 3.48 16.57
C LYS A 35 21.57 2.23 15.83
N MET A 36 20.68 1.45 16.46
CA MET A 36 20.08 0.24 15.87
C MET A 36 19.16 0.59 14.71
N ILE A 37 18.34 1.65 14.82
CA ILE A 37 17.49 2.13 13.75
C ILE A 37 18.34 2.56 12.55
N ASN A 38 19.29 3.47 12.77
CA ASN A 38 20.15 4.01 11.71
C ASN A 38 20.95 2.93 10.99
N GLY A 39 21.44 1.93 11.72
CA GLY A 39 22.22 0.83 11.14
C GLY A 39 21.40 -0.20 10.37
N ASN A 40 20.06 -0.16 10.43
CA ASN A 40 19.18 -1.07 9.71
C ASN A 40 18.28 -0.39 8.65
N LEU A 41 18.47 0.91 8.37
CA LEU A 41 17.71 1.62 7.33
C LEU A 41 17.90 1.00 5.94
N ARG A 42 19.09 0.45 5.62
CA ARG A 42 19.30 -0.29 4.37
C ARG A 42 18.43 -1.53 4.24
N LEU A 43 18.13 -2.21 5.36
CA LEU A 43 17.21 -3.34 5.38
C LEU A 43 15.81 -2.89 4.97
N VAL A 44 15.34 -1.74 5.48
CA VAL A 44 14.06 -1.15 5.10
C VAL A 44 14.03 -0.86 3.60
N LEU A 45 15.07 -0.20 3.06
CA LEU A 45 15.17 0.10 1.63
C LEU A 45 15.10 -1.15 0.75
N SER A 46 15.78 -2.23 1.13
CA SER A 46 15.75 -3.49 0.39
C SER A 46 14.37 -4.14 0.37
N VAL A 47 13.58 -3.94 1.45
CA VAL A 47 12.20 -4.45 1.52
C VAL A 47 11.26 -3.62 0.65
N ILE A 48 11.41 -2.29 0.65
CA ILE A 48 10.56 -1.36 -0.09
C ILE A 48 10.65 -1.58 -1.60
N GLN A 49 11.82 -1.93 -2.12
CA GLN A 49 11.99 -2.24 -3.55
C GLN A 49 10.98 -3.24 -4.09
N ARG A 50 10.46 -4.14 -3.25
CA ARG A 50 9.41 -5.11 -3.64
C ARG A 50 8.02 -4.49 -3.78
N PHE A 51 7.83 -3.26 -3.32
CA PHE A 51 6.53 -2.57 -3.29
C PHE A 51 6.49 -1.30 -4.15
N THR A 52 7.60 -0.95 -4.83
CA THR A 52 7.73 0.29 -5.61
C THR A 52 6.71 0.39 -6.77
N ASN A 53 6.26 -0.76 -7.31
CA ASN A 53 5.35 -0.80 -8.47
C ASN A 53 3.86 -0.71 -8.09
N ARG A 54 3.53 -0.20 -6.90
CA ARG A 54 2.14 -0.13 -6.41
C ARG A 54 1.53 1.27 -6.42
N GLY A 55 2.15 2.23 -7.11
CA GLY A 55 1.63 3.59 -7.28
C GLY A 55 1.85 4.52 -6.08
N GLU A 56 2.35 4.01 -4.95
CA GLU A 56 2.59 4.80 -3.75
C GLU A 56 3.95 5.51 -3.76
N ASN A 57 4.03 6.65 -3.08
CA ASN A 57 5.26 7.39 -2.96
C ASN A 57 6.33 6.57 -2.20
N PRO A 58 7.53 6.35 -2.76
CA PRO A 58 8.60 5.62 -2.11
C PRO A 58 9.01 6.19 -0.75
N ASP A 59 8.90 7.51 -0.54
CA ASP A 59 9.24 8.14 0.73
C ASP A 59 8.22 7.81 1.83
N ASP A 60 6.94 7.70 1.49
CA ASP A 60 5.91 7.27 2.43
C ASP A 60 6.07 5.80 2.81
N LEU A 61 6.35 4.95 1.83
CA LEU A 61 6.68 3.55 2.07
C LEU A 61 7.92 3.40 2.97
N PHE A 62 8.91 4.29 2.80
CA PHE A 62 10.10 4.29 3.64
C PHE A 62 9.76 4.67 5.08
N GLN A 63 8.99 5.72 5.30
CA GLN A 63 8.58 6.14 6.65
C GLN A 63 7.80 5.03 7.36
N VAL A 64 6.83 4.43 6.67
CA VAL A 64 6.06 3.29 7.20
C VAL A 64 6.94 2.08 7.48
N GLY A 65 7.89 1.79 6.59
CA GLY A 65 8.89 0.73 6.78
C GLY A 65 9.77 0.97 8.00
N VAL A 66 10.17 2.22 8.26
CA VAL A 66 10.93 2.60 9.47
C VAL A 66 10.07 2.43 10.72
N ILE A 67 8.77 2.74 10.69
CA ILE A 67 7.86 2.46 11.82
C ILE A 67 7.82 0.96 12.09
N GLY A 68 7.74 0.12 11.07
CA GLY A 68 7.82 -1.33 11.19
C GLY A 68 9.14 -1.81 11.81
N LEU A 69 10.27 -1.21 11.40
CA LEU A 69 11.60 -1.48 11.97
C LEU A 69 11.66 -1.11 13.46
N ILE A 70 11.12 0.05 13.84
CA ILE A 70 11.08 0.51 15.23
C ILE A 70 10.29 -0.48 16.09
N LYS A 71 9.10 -0.89 15.64
CA LYS A 71 8.29 -1.89 16.32
C LYS A 71 9.03 -3.24 16.45
N ALA A 72 9.78 -3.62 15.43
CA ALA A 72 10.58 -4.82 15.45
C ALA A 72 11.71 -4.73 16.49
N ILE A 73 12.40 -3.60 16.62
CA ILE A 73 13.47 -3.38 17.61
C ILE A 73 12.89 -3.44 19.04
N ASP A 74 11.75 -2.76 19.26
CA ASP A 74 11.14 -2.67 20.60
C ASP A 74 10.60 -4.04 21.08
N ASN A 75 10.11 -4.88 20.16
CA ASN A 75 9.50 -6.18 20.49
C ASN A 75 10.45 -7.38 20.34
N PHE A 76 11.68 -7.17 19.85
CA PHE A 76 12.60 -8.28 19.65
C PHE A 76 13.10 -8.89 20.95
N ASN A 77 13.08 -10.23 21.04
CA ASN A 77 13.67 -10.93 22.17
C ASN A 77 15.08 -11.45 21.81
N PRO A 78 16.15 -10.88 22.38
CA PRO A 78 17.53 -11.29 22.09
C PRO A 78 17.91 -12.67 22.63
N THR A 79 17.08 -13.29 23.48
CA THR A 79 17.32 -14.65 24.00
C THR A 79 17.06 -15.74 22.95
N LEU A 80 16.33 -15.41 21.90
CA LEU A 80 16.09 -16.31 20.79
C LEU A 80 17.33 -16.35 19.89
N ASP A 81 17.78 -17.54 19.51
CA ASP A 81 18.92 -17.69 18.60
C ASP A 81 18.51 -17.49 17.13
N VAL A 82 17.91 -16.34 16.85
CA VAL A 82 17.43 -15.92 15.53
C VAL A 82 18.07 -14.61 15.17
N ARG A 83 18.44 -14.45 13.90
CA ARG A 83 18.95 -13.15 13.40
C ARG A 83 17.86 -12.09 13.45
N PHE A 84 18.22 -10.88 13.84
CA PHE A 84 17.28 -9.75 13.90
C PHE A 84 16.55 -9.52 12.55
N SER A 85 17.25 -9.68 11.42
CA SER A 85 16.65 -9.53 10.10
C SER A 85 15.49 -10.51 9.82
N THR A 86 15.58 -11.73 10.33
CA THR A 86 14.54 -12.76 10.18
C THR A 86 13.23 -12.34 10.86
N TYR A 87 13.33 -11.64 11.99
CA TYR A 87 12.18 -11.09 12.71
C TYR A 87 11.75 -9.73 12.14
N GLY A 88 12.70 -8.85 11.80
CA GLY A 88 12.44 -7.48 11.37
C GLY A 88 11.76 -7.39 10.00
N VAL A 89 12.17 -8.22 9.03
CA VAL A 89 11.61 -8.18 7.66
C VAL A 89 10.11 -8.45 7.64
N PRO A 90 9.56 -9.50 8.28
CA PRO A 90 8.12 -9.70 8.35
C PRO A 90 7.36 -8.55 9.01
N MET A 91 7.93 -7.94 10.06
CA MET A 91 7.33 -6.78 10.74
C MET A 91 7.25 -5.56 9.83
N ILE A 92 8.33 -5.25 9.10
CA ILE A 92 8.37 -4.16 8.12
C ILE A 92 7.34 -4.42 7.01
N ILE A 93 7.32 -5.62 6.43
CA ILE A 93 6.35 -6.01 5.40
C ILE A 93 4.91 -5.90 5.92
N GLY A 94 4.67 -6.30 7.16
CA GLY A 94 3.36 -6.22 7.80
C GLY A 94 2.83 -4.79 7.88
N GLU A 95 3.67 -3.84 8.31
CA GLU A 95 3.31 -2.42 8.38
C GLU A 95 3.09 -1.81 6.98
N ILE A 96 3.95 -2.13 6.02
CA ILE A 96 3.80 -1.67 4.63
C ILE A 96 2.47 -2.20 4.03
N ARG A 97 2.17 -3.50 4.19
CA ARG A 97 0.91 -4.08 3.70
C ARG A 97 -0.31 -3.46 4.37
N ARG A 98 -0.20 -3.15 5.67
CA ARG A 98 -1.25 -2.46 6.40
C ARG A 98 -1.49 -1.06 5.84
N PHE A 99 -0.42 -0.30 5.64
CA PHE A 99 -0.49 1.04 5.03
C PHE A 99 -1.12 0.99 3.65
N LEU A 100 -0.62 0.15 2.74
CA LEU A 100 -1.17 -0.02 1.39
C LEU A 100 -2.67 -0.39 1.36
N ARG A 101 -3.12 -1.14 2.37
CA ARG A 101 -4.53 -1.48 2.50
C ARG A 101 -5.38 -0.32 3.01
N ASP A 102 -4.84 0.47 3.95
CA ASP A 102 -5.60 1.49 4.67
C ASP A 102 -5.49 2.88 4.00
N ASN A 103 -4.53 3.08 3.06
CA ASN A 103 -4.24 4.35 2.36
C ASN A 103 -5.07 4.57 1.07
N ASN A 104 -6.24 4.00 0.96
CA ASN A 104 -7.12 4.26 -0.20
C ASN A 104 -7.92 5.55 0.02
N SER A 105 -8.17 6.29 -1.08
CA SER A 105 -8.98 7.52 -1.08
C SER A 105 -10.40 7.29 -0.54
N VAL A 106 -10.98 6.12 -0.86
CA VAL A 106 -12.28 5.69 -0.36
C VAL A 106 -12.10 4.47 0.53
N ARG A 107 -12.66 4.54 1.75
CA ARG A 107 -12.55 3.44 2.71
C ARG A 107 -13.51 2.30 2.33
N VAL A 108 -12.94 1.16 1.97
CA VAL A 108 -13.68 -0.09 1.70
C VAL A 108 -13.54 -1.04 2.88
N SER A 109 -14.62 -1.74 3.26
CA SER A 109 -14.60 -2.75 4.32
C SER A 109 -13.67 -3.91 3.95
N ARG A 110 -13.09 -4.57 4.96
CA ARG A 110 -12.15 -5.70 4.72
C ARG A 110 -12.86 -6.86 4.02
N SER A 111 -14.06 -7.22 4.47
CA SER A 111 -14.83 -8.30 3.89
C SER A 111 -15.14 -8.08 2.40
N MET A 112 -15.52 -6.84 2.05
CA MET A 112 -15.82 -6.48 0.66
C MET A 112 -14.55 -6.56 -0.21
N ARG A 113 -13.43 -6.06 0.29
CA ARG A 113 -12.13 -6.15 -0.39
C ARG A 113 -11.68 -7.60 -0.60
N ASP A 114 -11.81 -8.45 0.45
CA ASP A 114 -11.44 -9.86 0.35
C ASP A 114 -12.34 -10.60 -0.67
N THR A 115 -13.64 -10.30 -0.69
CA THR A 115 -14.57 -10.81 -1.70
C THR A 115 -14.15 -10.40 -3.10
N ALA A 116 -13.83 -9.14 -3.29
CA ALA A 116 -13.39 -8.62 -4.58
C ALA A 116 -12.08 -9.23 -5.07
N TYR A 117 -11.07 -9.40 -4.20
CA TYR A 117 -9.82 -10.08 -4.56
C TYR A 117 -10.06 -11.54 -4.97
N ARG A 118 -10.94 -12.26 -4.26
CA ARG A 118 -11.34 -13.62 -4.67
C ARG A 118 -12.01 -13.62 -6.03
N ALA A 119 -12.94 -12.69 -6.28
CA ALA A 119 -13.59 -12.54 -7.57
C ALA A 119 -12.59 -12.27 -8.70
N MET A 120 -11.60 -11.41 -8.48
CA MET A 120 -10.54 -11.14 -9.46
C MET A 120 -9.67 -12.38 -9.74
N GLN A 121 -9.29 -13.13 -8.70
CA GLN A 121 -8.53 -14.37 -8.88
C GLN A 121 -9.31 -15.42 -9.68
N ILE A 122 -10.61 -15.58 -9.40
CA ILE A 122 -11.48 -16.50 -10.14
C ILE A 122 -11.65 -16.02 -11.59
N LYS A 123 -11.83 -14.71 -11.80
CA LYS A 123 -11.87 -14.11 -13.14
C LYS A 123 -10.62 -14.48 -13.92
N GLU A 124 -9.44 -14.29 -13.35
CA GLU A 124 -8.17 -14.60 -13.99
C GLU A 124 -8.02 -16.11 -14.30
N GLN A 125 -8.36 -16.99 -13.34
CA GLN A 125 -8.32 -18.43 -13.53
C GLN A 125 -9.26 -18.91 -14.65
N LEU A 126 -10.48 -18.38 -14.70
CA LEU A 126 -11.45 -18.70 -15.74
C LEU A 126 -11.03 -18.17 -17.11
N THR A 127 -10.47 -16.96 -17.15
CA THR A 127 -9.94 -16.38 -18.39
C THR A 127 -8.82 -17.24 -18.95
N ASN A 128 -7.87 -17.67 -18.10
CA ASN A 128 -6.77 -18.54 -18.50
C ASN A 128 -7.23 -19.93 -18.93
N LYS A 129 -8.30 -20.47 -18.31
CA LYS A 129 -8.84 -21.79 -18.63
C LYS A 129 -9.67 -21.81 -19.91
N ASN A 130 -10.48 -20.79 -20.12
CA ASN A 130 -11.49 -20.75 -21.18
C ASN A 130 -11.07 -19.88 -22.37
N ASN A 131 -9.93 -19.15 -22.29
CA ASN A 131 -9.46 -18.17 -23.26
C ASN A 131 -10.53 -17.11 -23.63
N ARG A 132 -11.47 -16.82 -22.72
CA ARG A 132 -12.50 -15.78 -22.82
C ARG A 132 -12.75 -15.12 -21.48
N GLU A 133 -13.22 -13.89 -21.49
CA GLU A 133 -13.67 -13.21 -20.26
C GLU A 133 -14.90 -13.93 -19.67
N PRO A 134 -14.84 -14.31 -18.37
CA PRO A 134 -15.97 -14.94 -17.71
C PRO A 134 -17.09 -13.94 -17.41
N THR A 135 -18.32 -14.40 -17.42
CA THR A 135 -19.47 -13.59 -16.99
C THR A 135 -19.51 -13.48 -15.47
N VAL A 136 -20.15 -12.41 -14.97
CA VAL A 136 -20.34 -12.23 -13.51
C VAL A 136 -21.08 -13.42 -12.88
N GLU A 137 -21.98 -14.05 -13.63
CA GLU A 137 -22.73 -15.21 -13.19
C GLU A 137 -21.87 -16.47 -13.02
N GLU A 138 -20.88 -16.65 -13.88
CA GLU A 138 -19.88 -17.73 -13.75
C GLU A 138 -19.00 -17.54 -12.51
N ILE A 139 -18.57 -16.29 -12.24
CA ILE A 139 -17.81 -15.96 -11.05
C ILE A 139 -18.65 -16.18 -9.78
N ALA A 140 -19.89 -15.68 -9.76
CA ALA A 140 -20.82 -15.81 -8.64
C ALA A 140 -21.12 -17.27 -8.29
N LYS A 141 -21.28 -18.14 -9.31
CA LYS A 141 -21.45 -19.59 -9.13
C LYS A 141 -20.28 -20.25 -8.40
N ILE A 142 -19.05 -19.90 -8.79
CA ILE A 142 -17.83 -20.48 -8.18
C ILE A 142 -17.64 -19.94 -6.76
N MET A 143 -18.02 -18.68 -6.52
CA MET A 143 -17.95 -18.06 -5.19
C MET A 143 -19.06 -18.48 -4.25
N GLU A 144 -20.11 -19.16 -4.75
CA GLU A 144 -21.31 -19.51 -4.00
C GLU A 144 -21.99 -18.28 -3.36
N MET A 145 -21.95 -17.16 -4.07
CA MET A 145 -22.46 -15.86 -3.59
C MET A 145 -23.49 -15.26 -4.57
N PRO A 146 -24.41 -14.41 -4.08
CA PRO A 146 -25.32 -13.67 -4.96
C PRO A 146 -24.54 -12.77 -5.93
N LYS A 147 -24.98 -12.70 -7.18
CA LYS A 147 -24.38 -11.91 -8.26
C LYS A 147 -24.25 -10.42 -7.87
N GLU A 148 -25.25 -9.87 -7.18
CA GLU A 148 -25.29 -8.47 -6.73
C GLU A 148 -24.12 -8.16 -5.76
N GLN A 149 -23.79 -9.11 -4.88
CA GLN A 149 -22.66 -8.93 -3.95
C GLN A 149 -21.31 -8.97 -4.65
N VAL A 150 -21.17 -9.78 -5.69
CA VAL A 150 -19.95 -9.84 -6.49
C VAL A 150 -19.75 -8.55 -7.28
N VAL A 151 -20.81 -8.01 -7.89
CA VAL A 151 -20.79 -6.72 -8.61
C VAL A 151 -20.42 -5.60 -7.64
N LEU A 152 -21.12 -5.50 -6.50
CA LEU A 152 -20.86 -4.47 -5.50
C LEU A 152 -19.41 -4.52 -4.97
N ALA A 153 -18.87 -5.73 -4.78
CA ALA A 153 -17.49 -5.89 -4.32
C ALA A 153 -16.48 -5.45 -5.39
N LEU A 154 -16.71 -5.79 -6.66
CA LEU A 154 -15.84 -5.39 -7.77
C LEU A 154 -15.87 -3.87 -7.99
N GLU A 155 -17.05 -3.23 -7.91
CA GLU A 155 -17.19 -1.77 -8.02
C GLU A 155 -16.50 -1.04 -6.87
N ALA A 156 -16.53 -1.60 -5.66
CA ALA A 156 -15.93 -0.98 -4.49
C ALA A 156 -14.38 -0.89 -4.55
N ILE A 157 -13.71 -1.66 -5.42
CA ILE A 157 -12.25 -1.62 -5.55
C ILE A 157 -11.81 -0.64 -6.65
N VAL A 158 -12.71 -0.17 -7.49
CA VAL A 158 -12.36 0.77 -8.57
C VAL A 158 -11.75 2.02 -7.95
N GLU A 159 -10.53 2.34 -8.37
CA GLU A 159 -9.86 3.55 -7.92
C GLU A 159 -10.54 4.78 -8.52
N PRO A 160 -10.76 5.84 -7.71
CA PRO A 160 -11.32 7.08 -8.23
C PRO A 160 -10.34 7.75 -9.21
N VAL A 161 -10.87 8.19 -10.32
CA VAL A 161 -10.13 8.93 -11.35
C VAL A 161 -9.95 10.39 -10.90
N SER A 162 -8.79 10.97 -11.16
CA SER A 162 -8.55 12.39 -10.86
C SER A 162 -9.37 13.29 -11.79
N LEU A 163 -10.01 14.30 -11.22
CA LEU A 163 -10.69 15.32 -12.03
C LEU A 163 -9.71 16.14 -12.91
N TYR A 164 -8.44 16.19 -12.49
CA TYR A 164 -7.35 16.85 -13.23
C TYR A 164 -6.58 15.88 -14.14
N GLU A 165 -7.10 14.68 -14.35
CA GLU A 165 -6.50 13.77 -15.33
C GLU A 165 -6.77 14.28 -16.74
N PRO A 166 -5.75 14.42 -17.60
CA PRO A 166 -5.93 14.88 -18.96
C PRO A 166 -6.63 13.80 -19.78
N VAL A 167 -7.79 14.13 -20.34
CA VAL A 167 -8.54 13.26 -21.26
C VAL A 167 -7.95 13.38 -22.67
N PHE A 168 -7.55 14.60 -23.05
CA PHE A 168 -6.99 14.91 -24.34
C PHE A 168 -5.91 15.98 -24.17
N SER A 169 -4.78 15.79 -24.83
CA SER A 169 -3.67 16.75 -24.86
C SER A 169 -3.20 16.90 -26.30
N ASP A 170 -3.45 18.06 -26.91
CA ASP A 170 -2.96 18.41 -28.24
C ASP A 170 -2.22 19.75 -28.15
N GLY A 171 -0.90 19.66 -28.17
CA GLY A 171 -0.02 20.83 -28.14
C GLY A 171 -0.22 21.75 -26.94
N ASN A 172 -0.92 22.87 -27.11
CA ASN A 172 -1.11 23.88 -26.08
C ASN A 172 -2.40 23.73 -25.26
N ASP A 173 -3.36 22.93 -25.74
CA ASP A 173 -4.66 22.77 -25.09
C ASP A 173 -4.76 21.39 -24.42
N THR A 174 -4.92 21.38 -23.11
CA THR A 174 -5.15 20.17 -22.32
C THR A 174 -6.58 20.20 -21.77
N ILE A 175 -7.39 19.21 -22.15
CA ILE A 175 -8.75 19.04 -21.64
C ILE A 175 -8.69 18.03 -20.49
N TYR A 176 -9.16 18.44 -19.33
CA TYR A 176 -9.23 17.62 -18.12
C TYR A 176 -10.58 16.93 -17.98
N VAL A 177 -10.66 15.86 -17.16
CA VAL A 177 -11.93 15.15 -16.89
C VAL A 177 -13.01 16.09 -16.34
N MET A 178 -12.63 17.15 -15.62
CA MET A 178 -13.57 18.15 -15.08
C MET A 178 -14.16 19.11 -16.15
N ASP A 179 -13.49 19.28 -17.28
CA ASP A 179 -13.90 20.28 -18.30
C ASP A 179 -15.16 19.87 -19.10
N PRO A 180 -15.35 18.59 -19.53
CA PRO A 180 -16.53 18.18 -20.28
C PRO A 180 -17.75 17.95 -19.39
N VAL A 181 -18.13 18.95 -18.56
CA VAL A 181 -19.36 18.92 -17.79
C VAL A 181 -20.51 19.45 -18.65
N SER A 182 -21.47 18.57 -18.95
CA SER A 182 -22.68 18.96 -19.69
C SER A 182 -23.65 19.76 -18.80
N TYR A 183 -23.85 21.03 -19.15
CA TYR A 183 -24.82 21.90 -18.47
C TYR A 183 -26.18 21.82 -19.20
N THR A 184 -27.02 20.92 -18.79
CA THR A 184 -28.37 20.75 -19.38
C THR A 184 -29.38 21.80 -18.90
N HIS A 185 -29.08 22.61 -17.89
CA HIS A 185 -30.01 23.52 -17.21
C HIS A 185 -29.67 25.02 -17.36
N LEU A 186 -28.62 25.38 -18.09
CA LEU A 186 -28.19 26.78 -18.26
C LEU A 186 -28.82 27.51 -19.44
N THR A 187 -29.62 26.86 -20.26
CA THR A 187 -30.47 27.55 -21.21
C THR A 187 -31.74 28.04 -20.50
N LEU A 188 -31.66 29.17 -19.82
CA LEU A 188 -32.86 29.92 -19.50
C LEU A 188 -33.53 30.27 -20.82
N PRO A 189 -34.81 29.92 -21.05
CA PRO A 189 -35.54 30.40 -22.23
C PRO A 189 -35.57 31.92 -22.12
N THR A 190 -34.84 32.59 -22.98
CA THR A 190 -34.99 34.02 -23.21
C THR A 190 -36.37 34.18 -23.81
N ILE A 191 -37.36 34.45 -22.98
CA ILE A 191 -38.65 34.95 -23.42
C ILE A 191 -38.39 36.35 -23.91
N CYS A 192 -38.17 36.50 -25.21
CA CYS A 192 -38.31 37.78 -25.87
C CYS A 192 -39.79 38.11 -25.85
N SER A 193 -40.24 38.86 -24.87
CA SER A 193 -41.48 39.60 -24.97
C SER A 193 -41.22 40.77 -25.83
N VAL A 194 -41.84 40.79 -27.05
CA VAL A 194 -42.03 41.98 -27.86
C VAL A 194 -43.18 42.72 -27.26
#